data_54ebacefa6878c4154052087614ad69a
#
_entry.id   54ebacefa6878c4154052087614ad69a
#
_cell.length_a   1.000
_cell.length_b   1.000
_cell.length_c   1.000
_cell.angle_alpha   90.00
_cell.angle_beta   90.00
_cell.angle_gamma   90.00
#
_symmetry.space_group_name_H-M   'P 1'
#
loop_
_entity.id
_entity.type
_entity.pdbx_description
1 polymer ?
#
loop_
_entity_poly.entity_id
_entity_poly.type
_entity_poly.pdbx_seq_one_letter_code
_entity_poly.pdbx_strand_id
1 'polypeptide(L)'
;YEWISNDDAYENGQLKTGWLYRNGNWYWLDPDRNGRMAENSWFTYDNNFYYAKGDGAIYKNGFQEVDGNLYYFQSWGGIQRNVYLSISGKMYYVQENGIVARGIVRTMNGHGDLCAFDDTTGAQITQKGWLKKGTSYYWVREDGVLQTGWLLYDDNWYWFDDNGVMMASGWKEINNNLYYFQSWGGIYKNG
;
A
#
# COMPACT_ATOMS: atom_id res chain seq x y z
N TYR A 1 18.12 1.63 -30.23
CA TYR A 1 17.54 0.30 -30.51
C TYR A 1 18.55 -0.72 -31.08
N GLU A 2 19.85 -0.52 -30.88
CA GLU A 2 20.92 -1.32 -31.50
C GLU A 2 21.40 -2.53 -30.69
N TRP A 3 20.74 -2.94 -29.62
CA TRP A 3 21.36 -3.93 -28.74
C TRP A 3 20.64 -5.29 -28.69
N ILE A 4 19.65 -5.50 -29.55
CA ILE A 4 19.21 -6.87 -29.88
C ILE A 4 19.89 -7.24 -31.18
N SER A 5 20.85 -8.18 -31.13
CA SER A 5 21.41 -8.74 -32.37
C SER A 5 20.31 -9.38 -33.19
N ASN A 6 20.47 -9.43 -34.50
CA ASN A 6 19.48 -10.07 -35.39
C ASN A 6 19.14 -11.51 -34.93
N ASP A 7 20.10 -12.23 -34.38
CA ASP A 7 19.90 -13.60 -33.88
C ASP A 7 19.05 -13.66 -32.60
N ASP A 8 19.03 -12.59 -31.80
CA ASP A 8 18.21 -12.49 -30.60
C ASP A 8 16.78 -11.97 -30.89
N ALA A 9 16.61 -11.26 -32.00
CA ALA A 9 15.32 -10.68 -32.39
C ALA A 9 14.41 -11.68 -33.12
N TYR A 10 14.95 -12.75 -33.68
CA TYR A 10 14.22 -13.72 -34.46
C TYR A 10 14.32 -15.12 -33.90
N GLU A 11 13.23 -15.86 -33.97
CA GLU A 11 13.14 -17.28 -33.69
C GLU A 11 12.42 -17.95 -34.86
N ASN A 12 13.07 -18.92 -35.49
CA ASN A 12 12.52 -19.60 -36.73
C ASN A 12 12.08 -18.64 -37.85
N GLY A 13 12.80 -17.50 -38.00
CA GLY A 13 12.51 -16.50 -39.03
C GLY A 13 11.36 -15.54 -38.68
N GLN A 14 10.80 -15.63 -37.45
CA GLN A 14 9.78 -14.72 -36.93
C GLN A 14 10.34 -13.86 -35.80
N LEU A 15 9.82 -12.62 -35.66
CA LEU A 15 10.18 -11.78 -34.52
C LEU A 15 9.78 -12.47 -33.21
N LYS A 16 10.70 -12.51 -32.27
CA LYS A 16 10.42 -13.00 -30.93
C LYS A 16 9.38 -12.10 -30.24
N THR A 17 8.49 -12.74 -29.53
CA THR A 17 7.51 -12.08 -28.65
C THR A 17 7.48 -12.77 -27.30
N GLY A 18 6.97 -12.10 -26.26
CA GLY A 18 6.90 -12.64 -24.92
C GLY A 18 8.17 -12.40 -24.12
N TRP A 19 8.49 -13.31 -23.23
CA TRP A 19 9.61 -13.17 -22.31
C TRP A 19 10.98 -13.41 -22.97
N LEU A 20 11.89 -12.46 -22.74
CA LEU A 20 13.30 -12.57 -23.12
C LEU A 20 14.18 -12.48 -21.85
N TYR A 21 15.03 -13.48 -21.63
CA TYR A 21 16.06 -13.43 -20.60
C TYR A 21 17.41 -13.13 -21.21
N ARG A 22 18.07 -12.05 -20.77
CA ARG A 22 19.39 -11.63 -21.26
C ARG A 22 20.19 -10.94 -20.18
N ASN A 23 21.48 -11.27 -20.04
CA ASN A 23 22.42 -10.63 -19.13
C ASN A 23 21.89 -10.52 -17.68
N GLY A 24 21.21 -11.55 -17.17
CA GLY A 24 20.68 -11.58 -15.80
C GLY A 24 19.33 -10.86 -15.62
N ASN A 25 18.77 -10.28 -16.68
CA ASN A 25 17.52 -9.55 -16.65
C ASN A 25 16.45 -10.17 -17.53
N TRP A 26 15.20 -9.98 -17.14
CA TRP A 26 14.03 -10.29 -17.93
C TRP A 26 13.51 -9.05 -18.64
N TYR A 27 13.03 -9.24 -19.84
CA TYR A 27 12.44 -8.22 -20.72
C TYR A 27 11.13 -8.75 -21.27
N TRP A 28 10.21 -7.87 -21.61
CA TRP A 28 8.96 -8.20 -22.27
C TRP A 28 8.96 -7.68 -23.71
N LEU A 29 8.85 -8.60 -24.67
CA LEU A 29 8.68 -8.30 -26.09
C LEU A 29 7.18 -8.40 -26.40
N ASP A 30 6.54 -7.25 -26.56
CA ASP A 30 5.09 -7.12 -26.64
C ASP A 30 4.53 -7.78 -27.93
N PRO A 31 3.73 -8.86 -27.81
CA PRO A 31 3.15 -9.52 -28.98
C PRO A 31 2.22 -8.63 -29.79
N ASP A 32 1.48 -7.74 -29.13
CA ASP A 32 0.52 -6.83 -29.76
C ASP A 32 1.21 -5.65 -30.47
N ARG A 33 2.51 -5.48 -30.23
CA ARG A 33 3.35 -4.43 -30.80
C ARG A 33 4.51 -4.98 -31.63
N ASN A 34 4.29 -6.11 -32.29
CA ASN A 34 5.28 -6.78 -33.17
C ASN A 34 6.63 -7.05 -32.46
N GLY A 35 6.59 -7.53 -31.22
CA GLY A 35 7.80 -7.85 -30.45
C GLY A 35 8.58 -6.62 -29.98
N ARG A 36 7.99 -5.42 -30.00
CA ARG A 36 8.64 -4.23 -29.42
C ARG A 36 8.83 -4.42 -27.93
N MET A 37 10.04 -4.17 -27.45
CA MET A 37 10.35 -4.24 -26.03
C MET A 37 9.56 -3.20 -25.23
N ALA A 38 8.93 -3.64 -24.14
CA ALA A 38 8.30 -2.75 -23.16
C ALA A 38 9.39 -1.92 -22.47
N GLU A 39 9.11 -0.63 -22.28
CA GLU A 39 9.99 0.31 -21.57
C GLU A 39 9.15 1.39 -20.87
N ASN A 40 9.54 1.80 -19.66
CA ASN A 40 8.82 2.77 -18.81
C ASN A 40 7.30 2.52 -18.80
N SER A 41 6.89 1.26 -18.67
CA SER A 41 5.48 0.92 -18.81
C SER A 41 5.09 -0.31 -18.01
N TRP A 42 3.84 -0.29 -17.57
CA TRP A 42 3.16 -1.46 -17.06
C TRP A 42 2.72 -2.37 -18.20
N PHE A 43 2.76 -3.68 -17.96
CA PHE A 43 2.14 -4.68 -18.81
C PHE A 43 1.59 -5.84 -17.95
N THR A 44 0.72 -6.62 -18.55
CA THR A 44 0.12 -7.79 -17.91
C THR A 44 0.50 -9.06 -18.64
N TYR A 45 0.80 -10.10 -17.89
CA TYR A 45 0.99 -11.44 -18.42
C TYR A 45 0.50 -12.45 -17.40
N ASP A 46 -0.30 -13.42 -17.84
CA ASP A 46 -0.87 -14.47 -17.00
C ASP A 46 -1.50 -13.92 -15.70
N ASN A 47 -2.38 -12.90 -15.84
CA ASN A 47 -3.07 -12.19 -14.76
C ASN A 47 -2.16 -11.49 -13.73
N ASN A 48 -0.88 -11.37 -14.00
CA ASN A 48 0.07 -10.64 -13.16
C ASN A 48 0.47 -9.32 -13.82
N PHE A 49 0.82 -8.35 -12.97
CA PHE A 49 1.29 -7.04 -13.40
C PHE A 49 2.80 -6.95 -13.23
N TYR A 50 3.45 -6.38 -14.23
CA TYR A 50 4.90 -6.17 -14.31
C TYR A 50 5.18 -4.75 -14.74
N TYR A 51 6.33 -4.22 -14.36
CA TYR A 51 6.81 -2.93 -14.84
C TYR A 51 8.18 -3.05 -15.49
N ALA A 52 8.27 -2.60 -16.76
CA ALA A 52 9.52 -2.46 -17.48
C ALA A 52 10.13 -1.09 -17.21
N LYS A 53 11.39 -1.06 -16.78
CA LYS A 53 12.18 0.16 -16.59
C LYS A 53 12.52 0.83 -17.94
N GLY A 54 13.17 1.99 -17.89
CA GLY A 54 13.61 2.71 -19.08
C GLY A 54 14.63 1.95 -19.93
N ASP A 55 15.37 1.02 -19.35
CA ASP A 55 16.27 0.10 -20.05
C ASP A 55 15.57 -1.19 -20.52
N GLY A 56 14.26 -1.30 -20.33
CA GLY A 56 13.44 -2.45 -20.65
C GLY A 56 13.48 -3.59 -19.65
N ALA A 57 14.46 -3.62 -18.75
CA ALA A 57 14.52 -4.67 -17.73
C ALA A 57 13.35 -4.54 -16.74
N ILE A 58 12.71 -5.64 -16.35
CA ILE A 58 11.62 -5.59 -15.38
C ILE A 58 12.12 -5.39 -13.95
N TYR A 59 11.32 -4.70 -13.13
CA TYR A 59 11.56 -4.65 -11.70
C TYR A 59 11.36 -6.02 -11.05
N LYS A 60 12.18 -6.33 -10.05
CA LYS A 60 12.10 -7.54 -9.22
C LYS A 60 12.75 -7.31 -7.85
N ASN A 61 12.44 -8.20 -6.90
CA ASN A 61 13.11 -8.25 -5.58
C ASN A 61 12.97 -6.97 -4.76
N GLY A 62 11.75 -6.58 -4.38
CA GLY A 62 11.59 -5.58 -3.34
C GLY A 62 10.75 -4.38 -3.71
N PHE A 63 10.85 -3.37 -2.86
CA PHE A 63 10.08 -2.13 -3.01
C PHE A 63 10.67 -1.24 -4.10
N GLN A 64 9.77 -0.71 -4.93
CA GLN A 64 10.10 0.27 -5.96
C GLN A 64 9.01 1.33 -6.04
N GLU A 65 9.40 2.58 -6.24
CA GLU A 65 8.45 3.65 -6.55
C GLU A 65 8.28 3.77 -8.07
N VAL A 66 7.03 3.77 -8.48
CA VAL A 66 6.62 3.99 -9.87
C VAL A 66 5.51 5.03 -9.84
N ASP A 67 5.69 6.14 -10.55
CA ASP A 67 4.73 7.24 -10.66
C ASP A 67 4.21 7.73 -9.29
N GLY A 68 5.13 7.84 -8.30
CA GLY A 68 4.83 8.30 -6.94
C GLY A 68 4.15 7.28 -6.03
N ASN A 69 3.89 6.07 -6.51
CA ASN A 69 3.32 4.98 -5.73
C ASN A 69 4.37 3.91 -5.41
N LEU A 70 4.28 3.34 -4.21
CA LEU A 70 5.15 2.26 -3.77
C LEU A 70 4.56 0.91 -4.15
N TYR A 71 5.36 0.06 -4.78
CA TYR A 71 5.02 -1.32 -5.13
C TYR A 71 6.04 -2.29 -4.55
N TYR A 72 5.62 -3.55 -4.35
CA TYR A 72 6.54 -4.63 -3.99
C TYR A 72 6.59 -5.66 -5.11
N PHE A 73 7.73 -5.73 -5.79
CA PHE A 73 7.99 -6.69 -6.85
C PHE A 73 8.58 -7.98 -6.28
N GLN A 74 7.98 -9.09 -6.62
CA GLN A 74 8.46 -10.43 -6.26
C GLN A 74 9.78 -10.77 -6.96
N SER A 75 10.42 -11.86 -6.58
CA SER A 75 11.67 -12.33 -7.21
C SER A 75 11.51 -12.65 -8.70
N TRP A 76 10.31 -13.01 -9.12
CA TRP A 76 9.94 -13.28 -10.51
C TRP A 76 9.43 -12.04 -11.27
N GLY A 77 9.35 -10.88 -10.62
CA GLY A 77 9.04 -9.58 -11.22
C GLY A 77 7.59 -9.12 -11.16
N GLY A 78 6.64 -9.98 -10.85
CA GLY A 78 5.24 -9.58 -10.69
C GLY A 78 4.95 -8.96 -9.32
N ILE A 79 3.86 -8.19 -9.23
CA ILE A 79 3.36 -7.64 -7.95
C ILE A 79 2.25 -8.50 -7.37
N GLN A 80 2.14 -8.52 -6.03
CA GLN A 80 0.99 -9.07 -5.33
C GLN A 80 -0.08 -8.00 -5.14
N ARG A 81 -1.31 -8.44 -4.82
CA ARG A 81 -2.46 -7.56 -4.59
C ARG A 81 -3.31 -8.09 -3.45
N ASN A 82 -3.94 -7.19 -2.70
CA ASN A 82 -4.85 -7.49 -1.60
C ASN A 82 -4.27 -8.49 -0.58
N VAL A 83 -3.06 -8.21 -0.08
CA VAL A 83 -2.30 -9.12 0.78
C VAL A 83 -1.45 -8.36 1.80
N TYR A 84 -1.26 -8.96 2.97
CA TYR A 84 -0.21 -8.54 3.90
C TYR A 84 1.11 -9.23 3.58
N LEU A 85 2.19 -8.45 3.60
CA LEU A 85 3.56 -8.92 3.44
C LEU A 85 4.31 -8.71 4.76
N SER A 86 5.04 -9.74 5.20
CA SER A 86 5.99 -9.63 6.30
C SER A 86 7.41 -9.56 5.73
N ILE A 87 8.06 -8.41 5.85
CA ILE A 87 9.38 -8.16 5.28
C ILE A 87 10.27 -7.57 6.36
N SER A 88 11.35 -8.27 6.71
CA SER A 88 12.30 -7.83 7.75
C SER A 88 11.61 -7.48 9.09
N GLY A 89 10.63 -8.27 9.51
CA GLY A 89 9.90 -8.10 10.76
C GLY A 89 8.88 -6.95 10.76
N LYS A 90 8.64 -6.32 9.63
CA LYS A 90 7.60 -5.29 9.46
C LYS A 90 6.47 -5.81 8.58
N MET A 91 5.24 -5.37 8.89
CA MET A 91 4.06 -5.68 8.09
C MET A 91 3.78 -4.57 7.09
N TYR A 92 3.37 -4.96 5.90
CA TYR A 92 2.96 -4.07 4.82
C TYR A 92 1.64 -4.58 4.23
N TYR A 93 0.75 -3.70 3.85
CA TYR A 93 -0.47 -4.08 3.16
C TYR A 93 -0.41 -3.63 1.70
N VAL A 94 -0.52 -4.58 0.79
CA VAL A 94 -0.65 -4.30 -0.65
C VAL A 94 -2.14 -4.28 -0.99
N GLN A 95 -2.60 -3.15 -1.46
CA GLN A 95 -4.00 -2.92 -1.82
C GLN A 95 -4.39 -3.71 -3.09
N GLU A 96 -5.68 -3.71 -3.43
CA GLU A 96 -6.21 -4.41 -4.61
C GLU A 96 -5.57 -3.91 -5.93
N ASN A 97 -5.24 -2.63 -6.00
CA ASN A 97 -4.54 -2.02 -7.15
C ASN A 97 -3.03 -2.30 -7.18
N GLY A 98 -2.49 -3.05 -6.22
CA GLY A 98 -1.06 -3.38 -6.11
C GLY A 98 -0.21 -2.33 -5.39
N ILE A 99 -0.77 -1.19 -5.01
CA ILE A 99 -0.05 -0.13 -4.30
C ILE A 99 0.12 -0.55 -2.84
N VAL A 100 1.33 -0.42 -2.32
CA VAL A 100 1.61 -0.58 -0.88
C VAL A 100 0.97 0.56 -0.11
N ALA A 101 0.17 0.22 0.90
CA ALA A 101 -0.57 1.20 1.70
C ALA A 101 0.37 2.18 2.41
N ARG A 102 -0.03 3.44 2.42
CA ARG A 102 0.57 4.54 3.19
C ARG A 102 -0.55 5.36 3.83
N GLY A 103 -0.31 5.99 4.95
CA GLY A 103 -1.33 6.76 5.65
C GLY A 103 -2.33 5.90 6.42
N ILE A 104 -3.57 6.35 6.46
CA ILE A 104 -4.67 5.63 7.11
C ILE A 104 -5.46 4.89 6.03
N VAL A 105 -5.51 3.57 6.11
CA VAL A 105 -6.12 2.72 5.08
C VAL A 105 -7.01 1.66 5.73
N ARG A 106 -8.20 1.47 5.17
CA ARG A 106 -9.05 0.33 5.50
C ARG A 106 -8.63 -0.87 4.65
N THR A 107 -8.20 -1.94 5.31
CA THR A 107 -7.72 -3.14 4.63
C THR A 107 -8.89 -4.02 4.20
N MET A 108 -8.79 -4.63 3.02
CA MET A 108 -9.89 -5.42 2.42
C MET A 108 -9.75 -6.92 2.68
N ASN A 109 -8.61 -7.37 3.20
CA ASN A 109 -8.41 -8.78 3.52
C ASN A 109 -8.84 -9.05 4.97
N GLY A 110 -9.93 -9.78 5.15
CA GLY A 110 -10.47 -10.13 6.46
C GLY A 110 -11.63 -9.24 6.87
N HIS A 111 -11.52 -8.52 7.99
CA HIS A 111 -12.63 -7.81 8.63
C HIS A 111 -12.79 -6.34 8.20
N GLY A 112 -12.00 -5.85 7.28
CA GLY A 112 -12.02 -4.44 6.88
C GLY A 112 -11.43 -3.51 7.94
N ASP A 113 -10.35 -3.94 8.58
CA ASP A 113 -9.70 -3.23 9.66
C ASP A 113 -9.11 -1.89 9.19
N LEU A 114 -9.28 -0.86 9.99
CA LEU A 114 -8.68 0.44 9.77
C LEU A 114 -7.27 0.46 10.39
N CYS A 115 -6.25 0.61 9.55
CA CYS A 115 -4.85 0.56 9.98
C CYS A 115 -4.09 1.81 9.57
N ALA A 116 -3.01 2.10 10.31
CA ALA A 116 -2.08 3.16 10.00
C ALA A 116 -0.79 2.60 9.39
N PHE A 117 -0.31 3.24 8.35
CA PHE A 117 0.94 2.90 7.69
C PHE A 117 1.84 4.13 7.64
N ASP A 118 3.13 3.92 7.71
CA ASP A 118 4.14 4.98 7.59
C ASP A 118 4.09 5.60 6.20
N ASP A 119 4.09 6.94 6.14
CA ASP A 119 3.87 7.67 4.90
C ASP A 119 5.04 7.57 3.91
N THR A 120 6.22 7.19 4.40
CA THR A 120 7.44 7.03 3.58
C THR A 120 7.68 5.57 3.21
N THR A 121 7.69 4.70 4.21
CA THR A 121 8.09 3.29 4.04
C THR A 121 6.94 2.36 3.73
N GLY A 122 5.70 2.74 4.05
CA GLY A 122 4.52 1.88 3.96
C GLY A 122 4.44 0.80 5.06
N ALA A 123 5.35 0.80 6.03
CA ALA A 123 5.30 -0.15 7.14
C ALA A 123 4.09 0.15 8.05
N GLN A 124 3.37 -0.89 8.46
CA GLN A 124 2.26 -0.74 9.40
C GLN A 124 2.75 -0.22 10.76
N ILE A 125 2.04 0.75 11.32
CA ILE A 125 2.27 1.28 12.66
C ILE A 125 1.46 0.42 13.63
N THR A 126 2.15 -0.44 14.37
CA THR A 126 1.52 -1.40 15.30
C THR A 126 1.76 -1.08 16.76
N GLN A 127 2.59 -0.08 17.06
CA GLN A 127 2.85 0.30 18.46
C GLN A 127 1.59 0.92 19.04
N LYS A 128 1.02 0.27 20.08
CA LYS A 128 -0.14 0.77 20.83
C LYS A 128 0.08 2.17 21.37
N GLY A 129 -0.94 3.01 21.23
CA GLY A 129 -0.94 4.34 21.82
C GLY A 129 -1.43 5.43 20.86
N TRP A 130 -1.19 6.67 21.27
CA TRP A 130 -1.56 7.84 20.50
C TRP A 130 -0.73 7.97 19.22
N LEU A 131 -1.42 8.19 18.11
CA LEU A 131 -0.83 8.49 16.81
C LEU A 131 -1.36 9.84 16.32
N LYS A 132 -0.47 10.76 15.99
CA LYS A 132 -0.81 12.02 15.33
C LYS A 132 -0.45 11.96 13.85
N LYS A 133 -1.43 12.26 12.98
CA LYS A 133 -1.21 12.45 11.54
C LYS A 133 -1.85 13.77 11.09
N GLY A 134 -1.03 14.69 10.62
CA GLY A 134 -1.49 16.06 10.31
C GLY A 134 -2.05 16.75 11.56
N THR A 135 -3.30 17.19 11.48
CA THR A 135 -4.04 17.81 12.60
C THR A 135 -4.87 16.80 13.39
N SER A 136 -4.98 15.55 12.93
CA SER A 136 -5.84 14.53 13.51
C SER A 136 -5.07 13.63 14.48
N TYR A 137 -5.77 13.15 15.51
CA TYR A 137 -5.28 12.16 16.46
C TYR A 137 -6.05 10.86 16.30
N TYR A 138 -5.32 9.76 16.44
CA TYR A 138 -5.79 8.38 16.37
C TYR A 138 -5.27 7.60 17.56
N TRP A 139 -5.87 6.46 17.83
CA TRP A 139 -5.37 5.52 18.81
C TRP A 139 -5.11 4.17 18.16
N VAL A 140 -3.87 3.69 18.25
CA VAL A 140 -3.47 2.34 17.80
C VAL A 140 -3.73 1.38 18.95
N ARG A 141 -4.54 0.35 18.70
CA ARG A 141 -4.84 -0.71 19.66
C ARG A 141 -3.69 -1.72 19.75
N GLU A 142 -3.80 -2.67 20.69
CA GLU A 142 -2.83 -3.76 20.89
C GLU A 142 -2.62 -4.64 19.65
N ASP A 143 -3.68 -4.81 18.85
CA ASP A 143 -3.69 -5.60 17.61
C ASP A 143 -3.19 -4.81 16.37
N GLY A 144 -2.78 -3.54 16.54
CA GLY A 144 -2.33 -2.66 15.47
C GLY A 144 -3.45 -2.05 14.63
N VAL A 145 -4.71 -2.27 15.02
CA VAL A 145 -5.89 -1.66 14.39
C VAL A 145 -6.20 -0.31 15.05
N LEU A 146 -6.67 0.66 14.30
CA LEU A 146 -7.08 1.94 14.85
C LEU A 146 -8.41 1.82 15.60
N GLN A 147 -8.49 2.51 16.73
CA GLN A 147 -9.70 2.61 17.51
C GLN A 147 -10.78 3.38 16.74
N THR A 148 -12.01 2.86 16.79
CA THR A 148 -13.25 3.57 16.45
C THR A 148 -14.20 3.49 17.64
N GLY A 149 -15.16 4.43 17.75
CA GLY A 149 -16.06 4.49 18.89
C GLY A 149 -15.37 4.91 20.17
N TRP A 150 -15.89 4.44 21.31
CA TRP A 150 -15.44 4.84 22.63
C TRP A 150 -14.12 4.19 23.08
N LEU A 151 -13.26 4.96 23.73
CA LEU A 151 -12.05 4.52 24.42
C LEU A 151 -12.00 5.14 25.81
N LEU A 152 -11.85 4.31 26.83
CA LEU A 152 -11.44 4.76 28.16
C LEU A 152 -9.92 4.62 28.29
N TYR A 153 -9.23 5.73 28.49
CA TYR A 153 -7.78 5.77 28.67
C TYR A 153 -7.40 6.83 29.69
N ASP A 154 -6.61 6.48 30.66
CA ASP A 154 -6.13 7.35 31.75
C ASP A 154 -7.30 8.12 32.40
N ASP A 155 -8.32 7.37 32.84
CA ASP A 155 -9.56 7.85 33.46
C ASP A 155 -10.38 8.85 32.65
N ASN A 156 -10.08 9.01 31.36
CA ASN A 156 -10.80 9.86 30.45
C ASN A 156 -11.45 9.08 29.31
N TRP A 157 -12.66 9.50 28.92
CA TRP A 157 -13.34 8.95 27.78
C TRP A 157 -13.05 9.78 26.52
N TYR A 158 -12.70 9.08 25.45
CA TYR A 158 -12.49 9.61 24.10
C TYR A 158 -13.43 8.92 23.13
N TRP A 159 -13.73 9.59 22.05
CA TRP A 159 -14.53 9.00 20.96
C TRP A 159 -13.84 9.22 19.61
N PHE A 160 -13.85 8.17 18.80
CA PHE A 160 -13.25 8.15 17.46
C PHE A 160 -14.34 7.84 16.45
N ASP A 161 -14.33 8.57 15.33
CA ASP A 161 -15.27 8.33 14.23
C ASP A 161 -14.94 7.03 13.47
N ASP A 162 -15.72 6.72 12.43
CA ASP A 162 -15.53 5.51 11.61
C ASP A 162 -14.23 5.54 10.78
N ASN A 163 -13.60 6.69 10.66
CA ASN A 163 -12.28 6.88 10.06
C ASN A 163 -11.15 6.87 11.11
N GLY A 164 -11.47 6.58 12.37
CA GLY A 164 -10.54 6.54 13.48
C GLY A 164 -10.06 7.91 13.96
N VAL A 165 -10.68 9.00 13.50
CA VAL A 165 -10.29 10.35 13.93
C VAL A 165 -10.91 10.65 15.29
N MET A 166 -10.06 11.06 16.24
CA MET A 166 -10.50 11.47 17.58
C MET A 166 -11.35 12.74 17.50
N MET A 167 -12.51 12.70 18.14
CA MET A 167 -13.35 13.88 18.31
C MET A 167 -12.76 14.83 19.34
N ALA A 168 -12.75 16.13 19.02
CA ALA A 168 -12.28 17.17 19.93
C ALA A 168 -13.06 18.49 19.69
N SER A 169 -13.03 19.37 20.68
CA SER A 169 -13.54 20.77 20.57
C SER A 169 -15.00 20.86 20.15
N GLY A 170 -15.93 20.52 21.02
CA GLY A 170 -17.34 20.84 20.77
C GLY A 170 -18.33 19.73 21.08
N TRP A 171 -19.57 19.97 20.70
CA TRP A 171 -20.68 19.06 20.90
C TRP A 171 -20.77 18.00 19.81
N LYS A 172 -21.06 16.77 20.20
CA LYS A 172 -21.31 15.66 19.29
C LYS A 172 -22.45 14.81 19.84
N GLU A 173 -23.42 14.51 18.99
CA GLU A 173 -24.45 13.53 19.28
C GLU A 173 -23.95 12.12 18.92
N ILE A 174 -24.04 11.20 19.87
CA ILE A 174 -23.65 9.79 19.75
C ILE A 174 -24.73 8.95 20.38
N ASN A 175 -25.39 8.10 19.60
CA ASN A 175 -26.48 7.25 20.05
C ASN A 175 -27.61 8.01 20.80
N ASN A 176 -28.06 9.13 20.25
CA ASN A 176 -29.07 10.02 20.80
C ASN A 176 -28.68 10.69 22.15
N ASN A 177 -27.42 10.68 22.51
CA ASN A 177 -26.88 11.40 23.65
C ASN A 177 -25.91 12.50 23.18
N LEU A 178 -25.98 13.66 23.80
CA LEU A 178 -25.14 14.80 23.46
C LEU A 178 -23.94 14.86 24.42
N TYR A 179 -22.74 14.87 23.84
CA TYR A 179 -21.47 14.92 24.56
C TYR A 179 -20.69 16.18 24.17
N TYR A 180 -19.99 16.78 25.13
CA TYR A 180 -19.06 17.87 24.87
C TYR A 180 -17.63 17.39 25.00
N PHE A 181 -16.87 17.51 23.91
CA PHE A 181 -15.45 17.15 23.86
C PHE A 181 -14.58 18.39 24.08
N GLN A 182 -13.62 18.27 24.97
CA GLN A 182 -12.62 19.30 25.21
C GLN A 182 -11.63 19.40 24.04
N SER A 183 -10.83 20.46 23.98
CA SER A 183 -9.85 20.68 22.90
C SER A 183 -8.80 19.56 22.78
N TRP A 184 -8.54 18.85 23.86
CA TRP A 184 -7.63 17.70 23.91
C TRP A 184 -8.32 16.35 23.69
N GLY A 185 -9.62 16.33 23.40
CA GLY A 185 -10.40 15.15 23.02
C GLY A 185 -11.15 14.42 24.12
N GLY A 186 -10.84 14.64 25.40
CA GLY A 186 -11.59 14.04 26.49
C GLY A 186 -12.99 14.67 26.66
N ILE A 187 -13.98 13.87 27.11
CA ILE A 187 -15.31 14.42 27.42
C ILE A 187 -15.27 15.21 28.73
N TYR A 188 -16.10 16.25 28.79
CA TYR A 188 -16.34 16.98 30.04
C TYR A 188 -17.13 16.08 31.01
N LYS A 189 -16.59 15.83 32.20
CA LYS A 189 -17.30 15.14 33.28
C LYS A 189 -17.93 16.20 34.19
N ASN A 190 -19.26 16.19 34.32
CA ASN A 190 -19.88 16.94 35.42
C ASN A 190 -19.41 16.30 36.73
N GLY A 191 -18.76 17.11 37.59
CA GLY A 191 -18.39 16.73 38.94
C GLY A 191 -19.60 16.60 39.83
#